data_7ddd259ff030ad93d815ce4d6c5dacfe
#
_entry.id   7ddd259ff030ad93d815ce4d6c5dacfe
#
_cell.length_a   1.000
_cell.length_b   1.000
_cell.length_c   1.000
_cell.angle_alpha   90.00
_cell.angle_beta   90.00
_cell.angle_gamma   90.00
#
_symmetry.space_group_name_H-M   'P 1'
#
loop_
_entity.id
_entity.type
_entity.pdbx_description
1 polymer ?
#
loop_
_entity_poly.entity_id
_entity_poly.type
_entity_poly.pdbx_seq_one_letter_code
_entity_poly.pdbx_strand_id
1 'polypeptide(L)'
;MKLNARKDVPVNETWDLSLIFAAEADFEAAVEKAKALADTLEKTYKNALTTPESIAECLALYEELEILLYQTTSYTSLAVSVDYTDTEAQKKDAKMTALAAEIESRLSFIESEIADAPEELIRAAMDKTGRAKHYLAEILREKPHRLSAETEKVLAALRPVFNAPYDIYHMTKLADMKFGSFTVNGREYPLGYSLFEDEYEYEADTDVRRAAFRAFSDKLREYENTTAATYNTYLTQQRIMAKQRGFADMFEADLFTDHVTREMYDRQIDLITEKLAPAMRKYARLVGKMNKLDRVTFADLKLPLDAEFDPRVTIGESREYVRSALSVLGQDYADMVDEAYDKRWIDFARNVGKETGGFCSSPYGCNSYILLSWNNRMADVFTIAHELGHAGHFRLCNGAQSLFDTNVSGYLIEAPSTMNELLLAQDLLRKNTDKRFRRWVLSSLIGHTYYHNFVTHLREAWYQREAMNIIEQGGAVNAETLSGIFRKNLETFWGDAVELTEGCELTWMRQPHYYMGLYSYTYSAGLTLATQAALNIAAEGESAVARWRAMLEAGSTRDPLGLAAIAGIDLSTPDALEHTIAYISGIIDEIAALTEEIDGITLD
;
A
#
# COMPACT_ATOMS: atom_id res chain seq x y z
N MET A 1 13.08 -11.60 -22.98
CA MET A 1 13.27 -10.47 -23.91
C MET A 1 14.38 -9.58 -23.35
N LYS A 2 15.32 -9.06 -24.16
CA LYS A 2 16.37 -8.14 -23.65
C LYS A 2 15.70 -6.78 -23.39
N LEU A 3 15.83 -6.25 -22.18
CA LEU A 3 15.31 -4.92 -21.84
C LEU A 3 16.09 -3.82 -22.57
N ASN A 4 15.41 -2.78 -23.00
CA ASN A 4 16.01 -1.59 -23.60
C ASN A 4 16.73 -0.75 -22.53
N ALA A 5 17.74 0.02 -22.93
CA ALA A 5 18.21 1.12 -22.08
C ALA A 5 17.17 2.25 -22.07
N ARG A 6 17.10 3.03 -21.01
CA ARG A 6 16.11 4.12 -20.85
C ARG A 6 16.07 5.06 -22.08
N LYS A 7 17.20 5.46 -22.59
CA LYS A 7 17.33 6.34 -23.77
C LYS A 7 16.74 5.78 -25.07
N ASP A 8 16.53 4.47 -25.15
CA ASP A 8 16.00 3.77 -26.32
C ASP A 8 14.50 3.48 -26.19
N VAL A 9 13.87 3.90 -25.08
CA VAL A 9 12.42 3.77 -24.85
C VAL A 9 11.67 4.82 -25.67
N PRO A 10 10.57 4.46 -26.35
CA PRO A 10 9.72 5.42 -27.06
C PRO A 10 9.18 6.50 -26.11
N VAL A 11 9.28 7.76 -26.52
CA VAL A 11 8.87 8.90 -25.67
C VAL A 11 7.39 8.83 -25.25
N ASN A 12 6.53 8.32 -26.11
CA ASN A 12 5.10 8.14 -25.82
C ASN A 12 4.80 7.02 -24.80
N GLU A 13 5.81 6.26 -24.39
CA GLU A 13 5.71 5.25 -23.31
C GLU A 13 6.36 5.73 -22.02
N THR A 14 6.75 6.99 -21.94
CA THR A 14 7.41 7.61 -20.79
C THR A 14 6.59 8.77 -20.26
N TRP A 15 6.67 9.02 -18.97
CA TRP A 15 6.08 10.22 -18.38
C TRP A 15 6.83 11.51 -18.73
N ASP A 16 6.20 12.66 -18.44
CA ASP A 16 6.74 13.99 -18.75
C ASP A 16 6.91 14.84 -17.49
N LEU A 17 8.12 14.85 -16.93
CA LEU A 17 8.43 15.61 -15.72
C LEU A 17 8.47 17.14 -15.98
N SER A 18 8.44 17.59 -17.23
CA SER A 18 8.34 19.02 -17.53
C SER A 18 7.02 19.65 -17.08
N LEU A 19 6.04 18.81 -16.70
CA LEU A 19 4.79 19.26 -16.10
C LEU A 19 4.94 19.67 -14.62
N ILE A 20 6.06 19.31 -13.95
CA ILE A 20 6.40 19.85 -12.61
C ILE A 20 7.24 21.13 -12.80
N PHE A 21 8.37 21.01 -13.52
CA PHE A 21 9.22 22.15 -13.86
C PHE A 21 9.53 22.13 -15.34
N ALA A 22 9.11 23.16 -16.06
CA ALA A 22 9.27 23.24 -17.53
C ALA A 22 10.73 23.30 -17.97
N ALA A 23 11.62 23.82 -17.14
CA ALA A 23 13.05 23.91 -17.38
C ALA A 23 13.84 23.73 -16.07
N GLU A 24 15.12 23.38 -16.20
CA GLU A 24 16.03 23.28 -15.05
C GLU A 24 16.08 24.58 -14.23
N ALA A 25 16.05 25.74 -14.90
CA ALA A 25 16.04 27.04 -14.23
C ALA A 25 14.80 27.25 -13.32
N ASP A 26 13.66 26.67 -13.68
CA ASP A 26 12.43 26.74 -12.85
C ASP A 26 12.59 25.89 -11.58
N PHE A 27 13.19 24.71 -11.72
CA PHE A 27 13.55 23.85 -10.59
C PHE A 27 14.55 24.56 -9.64
N GLU A 28 15.64 25.12 -10.18
CA GLU A 28 16.63 25.85 -9.39
C GLU A 28 16.00 27.05 -8.67
N ALA A 29 15.12 27.80 -9.34
CA ALA A 29 14.38 28.91 -8.73
C ALA A 29 13.45 28.45 -7.59
N ALA A 30 12.80 27.31 -7.73
CA ALA A 30 11.96 26.72 -6.69
C ALA A 30 12.80 26.30 -5.46
N VAL A 31 13.96 25.70 -5.68
CA VAL A 31 14.90 25.34 -4.61
C VAL A 31 15.39 26.58 -3.85
N GLU A 32 15.79 27.64 -4.55
CA GLU A 32 16.24 28.88 -3.91
C GLU A 32 15.09 29.58 -3.15
N LYS A 33 13.85 29.52 -3.68
CA LYS A 33 12.66 30.02 -2.98
C LYS A 33 12.40 29.23 -1.70
N ALA A 34 12.52 27.89 -1.73
CA ALA A 34 12.36 27.04 -0.55
C ALA A 34 13.38 27.40 0.56
N LYS A 35 14.65 27.61 0.21
CA LYS A 35 15.67 28.06 1.15
C LYS A 35 15.33 29.42 1.77
N ALA A 36 14.89 30.38 0.96
CA ALA A 36 14.54 31.72 1.44
C ALA A 36 13.31 31.70 2.37
N LEU A 37 12.34 30.84 2.10
CA LEU A 37 11.18 30.63 2.98
C LEU A 37 11.62 29.98 4.31
N ALA A 38 12.50 28.97 4.27
CA ALA A 38 13.02 28.34 5.47
C ALA A 38 13.79 29.34 6.36
N ASP A 39 14.63 30.20 5.76
CA ASP A 39 15.34 31.25 6.47
C ASP A 39 14.37 32.27 7.10
N THR A 40 13.30 32.60 6.38
CA THR A 40 12.27 33.54 6.87
C THR A 40 11.48 32.92 8.03
N LEU A 41 11.07 31.67 7.91
CA LEU A 41 10.34 30.92 8.96
C LEU A 41 11.20 30.83 10.24
N GLU A 42 12.44 30.38 10.12
CA GLU A 42 13.33 30.26 11.29
C GLU A 42 13.59 31.60 11.95
N LYS A 43 13.91 32.63 11.17
CA LYS A 43 14.22 33.96 11.70
C LYS A 43 13.04 34.66 12.37
N THR A 44 11.83 34.47 11.81
CA THR A 44 10.64 35.22 12.23
C THR A 44 9.88 34.53 13.36
N TYR A 45 9.78 33.19 13.31
CA TYR A 45 8.83 32.47 14.15
C TYR A 45 9.49 31.61 15.23
N LYS A 46 10.78 31.31 15.16
CA LYS A 46 11.46 30.50 16.19
C LYS A 46 11.43 31.23 17.54
N ASN A 47 10.87 30.60 18.55
CA ASN A 47 10.55 31.16 19.89
C ASN A 47 9.54 32.31 19.85
N ALA A 48 8.72 32.42 18.80
CA ALA A 48 7.75 33.51 18.63
C ALA A 48 6.32 33.05 18.36
N LEU A 49 6.03 31.75 18.45
CA LEU A 49 4.68 31.15 18.25
C LEU A 49 3.82 31.29 19.52
N THR A 50 3.63 32.54 19.97
CA THR A 50 3.00 32.87 21.25
C THR A 50 1.61 33.49 21.13
N THR A 51 1.12 33.72 19.91
CA THR A 51 -0.23 34.23 19.65
C THR A 51 -0.92 33.40 18.57
N PRO A 52 -2.28 33.37 18.55
CA PRO A 52 -3.02 32.65 17.49
C PRO A 52 -2.66 33.13 16.08
N GLU A 53 -2.42 34.43 15.94
CA GLU A 53 -2.05 35.07 14.67
C GLU A 53 -0.66 34.61 14.22
N SER A 54 0.34 34.59 15.12
CA SER A 54 1.69 34.15 14.77
C SER A 54 1.74 32.67 14.35
N ILE A 55 0.95 31.82 14.98
CA ILE A 55 0.81 30.41 14.58
C ILE A 55 0.18 30.31 13.19
N ALA A 56 -0.93 31.03 12.95
CA ALA A 56 -1.62 30.99 11.66
C ALA A 56 -0.76 31.50 10.50
N GLU A 57 -0.05 32.61 10.71
CA GLU A 57 0.87 33.18 9.71
C GLU A 57 2.07 32.27 9.43
N CYS A 58 2.64 31.68 10.48
CA CYS A 58 3.72 30.68 10.35
C CYS A 58 3.27 29.49 9.51
N LEU A 59 2.12 28.90 9.84
CA LEU A 59 1.60 27.72 9.13
C LEU A 59 1.26 28.03 7.66
N ALA A 60 0.81 29.24 7.34
CA ALA A 60 0.57 29.62 5.95
C ALA A 60 1.88 29.66 5.12
N LEU A 61 2.97 30.20 5.69
CA LEU A 61 4.28 30.19 5.03
C LEU A 61 4.91 28.79 5.02
N TYR A 62 4.67 28.00 6.05
CA TYR A 62 5.14 26.62 6.14
C TYR A 62 4.47 25.74 5.08
N GLU A 63 3.16 25.90 4.86
CA GLU A 63 2.46 25.22 3.75
C GLU A 63 3.09 25.56 2.39
N GLU A 64 3.41 26.83 2.13
CA GLU A 64 4.05 27.24 0.88
C GLU A 64 5.43 26.58 0.68
N LEU A 65 6.20 26.47 1.75
CA LEU A 65 7.49 25.78 1.73
C LEU A 65 7.34 24.28 1.47
N GLU A 66 6.45 23.61 2.21
CA GLU A 66 6.21 22.17 2.08
C GLU A 66 5.74 21.80 0.67
N ILE A 67 4.91 22.63 0.03
CA ILE A 67 4.52 22.43 -1.38
C ILE A 67 5.75 22.43 -2.29
N LEU A 68 6.66 23.41 -2.11
CA LEU A 68 7.89 23.48 -2.92
C LEU A 68 8.82 22.30 -2.66
N LEU A 69 8.97 21.88 -1.41
CA LEU A 69 9.78 20.72 -1.06
C LEU A 69 9.20 19.46 -1.68
N TYR A 70 7.88 19.27 -1.60
CA TYR A 70 7.22 18.10 -2.21
C TYR A 70 7.40 18.07 -3.73
N GLN A 71 7.24 19.22 -4.41
CA GLN A 71 7.44 19.31 -5.86
C GLN A 71 8.91 19.05 -6.26
N THR A 72 9.86 19.65 -5.56
CA THR A 72 11.30 19.54 -5.89
C THR A 72 11.85 18.15 -5.60
N THR A 73 11.48 17.52 -4.49
CA THR A 73 11.88 16.15 -4.15
C THR A 73 11.22 15.14 -5.10
N SER A 74 9.93 15.31 -5.44
CA SER A 74 9.26 14.44 -6.41
C SER A 74 9.89 14.54 -7.79
N TYR A 75 10.25 15.74 -8.25
CA TYR A 75 10.90 15.93 -9.55
C TYR A 75 12.21 15.14 -9.66
N THR A 76 13.01 15.11 -8.60
CA THR A 76 14.30 14.41 -8.60
C THR A 76 14.14 12.90 -8.40
N SER A 77 13.29 12.46 -7.48
CA SER A 77 13.07 11.03 -7.20
C SER A 77 12.40 10.31 -8.37
N LEU A 78 11.42 10.93 -9.04
CA LEU A 78 10.78 10.37 -10.22
C LEU A 78 11.76 10.21 -11.39
N ALA A 79 12.73 11.10 -11.53
CA ALA A 79 13.79 10.96 -12.53
C ALA A 79 14.69 9.74 -12.27
N VAL A 80 14.95 9.41 -11.00
CA VAL A 80 15.72 8.22 -10.59
C VAL A 80 14.90 6.93 -10.74
N SER A 81 13.61 6.93 -10.40
CA SER A 81 12.74 5.74 -10.42
C SER A 81 12.68 5.05 -11.79
N VAL A 82 12.85 5.81 -12.88
CA VAL A 82 12.84 5.24 -14.24
C VAL A 82 14.18 4.72 -14.71
N ASP A 83 15.28 5.11 -14.06
CA ASP A 83 16.63 4.61 -14.39
C ASP A 83 17.61 4.79 -13.22
N TYR A 84 17.69 3.81 -12.35
CA TYR A 84 18.69 3.76 -11.27
C TYR A 84 20.14 3.64 -11.74
N THR A 85 20.40 3.57 -13.04
CA THR A 85 21.76 3.58 -13.60
C THR A 85 22.22 4.99 -14.01
N ASP A 86 21.30 5.99 -14.00
CA ASP A 86 21.63 7.39 -14.26
C ASP A 86 22.27 8.04 -13.02
N THR A 87 23.60 8.11 -13.05
CA THR A 87 24.38 8.65 -11.94
C THR A 87 24.20 10.16 -11.73
N GLU A 88 23.82 10.92 -12.76
CA GLU A 88 23.54 12.35 -12.62
C GLU A 88 22.18 12.60 -11.96
N ALA A 89 21.17 11.84 -12.34
CA ALA A 89 19.87 11.85 -11.66
C ALA A 89 20.02 11.46 -10.18
N GLN A 90 20.74 10.38 -9.86
CA GLN A 90 21.01 9.97 -8.48
C GLN A 90 21.72 11.05 -7.66
N LYS A 91 22.74 11.73 -8.21
CA LYS A 91 23.44 12.82 -7.51
C LYS A 91 22.52 14.00 -7.25
N LYS A 92 21.67 14.33 -8.21
CA LYS A 92 20.71 15.43 -8.07
C LYS A 92 19.68 15.12 -7.00
N ASP A 93 19.15 13.90 -6.99
CA ASP A 93 18.19 13.44 -6.00
C ASP A 93 18.80 13.37 -4.59
N ALA A 94 19.98 12.79 -4.44
CA ALA A 94 20.69 12.76 -3.16
C ALA A 94 20.96 14.16 -2.60
N LYS A 95 21.28 15.13 -3.46
CA LYS A 95 21.49 16.53 -3.06
C LYS A 95 20.18 17.18 -2.62
N MET A 96 19.08 16.91 -3.32
CA MET A 96 17.77 17.47 -2.97
C MET A 96 17.23 16.86 -1.68
N THR A 97 17.34 15.55 -1.51
CA THR A 97 16.98 14.83 -0.28
C THR A 97 17.75 15.34 0.93
N ALA A 98 19.06 15.55 0.79
CA ALA A 98 19.87 16.11 1.87
C ALA A 98 19.45 17.55 2.24
N LEU A 99 19.12 18.39 1.25
CA LEU A 99 18.63 19.75 1.46
C LEU A 99 17.25 19.75 2.15
N ALA A 100 16.34 18.89 1.70
CA ALA A 100 15.01 18.76 2.33
C ALA A 100 15.15 18.36 3.81
N ALA A 101 15.97 17.34 4.10
CA ALA A 101 16.23 16.91 5.47
C ALA A 101 16.87 18.00 6.34
N GLU A 102 17.77 18.83 5.79
CA GLU A 102 18.34 19.98 6.49
C GLU A 102 17.25 21.02 6.83
N ILE A 103 16.40 21.37 5.87
CA ILE A 103 15.31 22.34 6.05
C ILE A 103 14.30 21.81 7.08
N GLU A 104 13.85 20.57 6.98
CA GLU A 104 12.94 19.94 7.94
C GLU A 104 13.52 19.94 9.36
N SER A 105 14.80 19.60 9.50
CA SER A 105 15.48 19.64 10.79
C SER A 105 15.53 21.06 11.40
N ARG A 106 15.79 22.07 10.59
CA ARG A 106 15.82 23.48 11.03
C ARG A 106 14.43 23.96 11.47
N LEU A 107 13.37 23.48 10.82
CA LEU A 107 11.99 23.92 11.05
C LEU A 107 11.21 23.04 12.03
N SER A 108 11.81 21.99 12.57
CA SER A 108 11.19 21.10 13.56
C SER A 108 10.66 21.82 14.81
N PHE A 109 11.14 23.06 15.06
CA PHE A 109 10.63 23.91 16.13
C PHE A 109 9.16 24.30 15.94
N ILE A 110 8.65 24.37 14.69
CA ILE A 110 7.27 24.79 14.41
C ILE A 110 6.31 23.84 15.11
N GLU A 111 6.41 22.56 14.84
CA GLU A 111 5.55 21.55 15.48
C GLU A 111 5.81 21.49 16.99
N SER A 112 7.07 21.49 17.43
CA SER A 112 7.38 21.37 18.85
C SER A 112 6.91 22.57 19.66
N GLU A 113 7.09 23.81 19.20
CA GLU A 113 6.62 24.99 19.91
C GLU A 113 5.08 25.08 19.95
N ILE A 114 4.40 24.70 18.85
CA ILE A 114 2.94 24.63 18.83
C ILE A 114 2.45 23.56 19.82
N ALA A 115 3.04 22.39 19.82
CA ALA A 115 2.64 21.31 20.72
C ALA A 115 2.92 21.63 22.21
N ASP A 116 3.97 22.39 22.51
CA ASP A 116 4.28 22.85 23.87
C ASP A 116 3.39 24.03 24.33
N ALA A 117 2.73 24.71 23.38
CA ALA A 117 1.85 25.85 23.69
C ALA A 117 0.63 25.44 24.52
N PRO A 118 0.04 26.36 25.31
CA PRO A 118 -1.24 26.09 25.99
C PRO A 118 -2.34 25.67 25.03
N GLU A 119 -3.18 24.72 25.44
CA GLU A 119 -4.26 24.19 24.60
C GLU A 119 -5.22 25.28 24.10
N GLU A 120 -5.53 26.27 24.95
CA GLU A 120 -6.37 27.41 24.58
C GLU A 120 -5.76 28.24 23.45
N LEU A 121 -4.44 28.36 23.41
CA LEU A 121 -3.74 29.06 22.34
C LEU A 121 -3.84 28.30 21.00
N ILE A 122 -3.64 26.98 21.02
CA ILE A 122 -3.77 26.15 19.84
C ILE A 122 -5.22 26.17 19.31
N ARG A 123 -6.22 26.04 20.21
CA ARG A 123 -7.64 26.13 19.83
C ARG A 123 -7.99 27.49 19.24
N ALA A 124 -7.48 28.59 19.80
CA ALA A 124 -7.67 29.91 19.23
C ALA A 124 -6.97 30.06 17.85
N ALA A 125 -5.81 29.42 17.65
CA ALA A 125 -5.15 29.39 16.35
C ALA A 125 -5.94 28.59 15.30
N MET A 126 -6.62 27.48 15.69
CA MET A 126 -7.51 26.72 14.80
C MET A 126 -8.63 27.58 14.21
N ASP A 127 -9.15 28.56 14.97
CA ASP A 127 -10.19 29.48 14.50
C ASP A 127 -9.63 30.54 13.53
N LYS A 128 -8.30 30.76 13.51
CA LYS A 128 -7.62 31.74 12.66
C LYS A 128 -7.07 31.16 11.36
N THR A 129 -6.70 29.87 11.35
CA THR A 129 -5.97 29.26 10.21
C THR A 129 -7.01 28.77 9.24
N GLY A 130 -7.99 28.82 8.88
CA GLY A 130 -8.90 28.22 7.89
C GLY A 130 -8.38 26.95 7.18
N ARG A 131 -7.07 26.86 6.95
CA ARG A 131 -6.43 25.77 6.17
C ARG A 131 -5.67 24.72 7.00
N ALA A 132 -5.22 25.05 8.19
CA ALA A 132 -4.43 24.15 9.03
C ALA A 132 -5.19 23.70 10.30
N LYS A 133 -6.52 23.76 10.26
CA LYS A 133 -7.35 23.47 11.44
C LYS A 133 -7.21 22.02 11.89
N HIS A 134 -7.26 21.08 10.94
CA HIS A 134 -7.17 19.66 11.27
C HIS A 134 -5.75 19.28 11.66
N TYR A 135 -4.73 19.85 11.03
CA TYR A 135 -3.34 19.69 11.44
C TYR A 135 -3.13 20.08 12.91
N LEU A 136 -3.66 21.24 13.33
CA LEU A 136 -3.61 21.65 14.73
C LEU A 136 -4.43 20.76 15.67
N ALA A 137 -5.55 20.20 15.18
CA ALA A 137 -6.35 19.24 15.94
C ALA A 137 -5.56 17.94 16.19
N GLU A 138 -4.80 17.47 15.21
CA GLU A 138 -3.91 16.30 15.36
C GLU A 138 -2.78 16.57 16.35
N ILE A 139 -2.14 17.74 16.31
CA ILE A 139 -1.14 18.14 17.31
C ILE A 139 -1.75 18.11 18.73
N LEU A 140 -2.99 18.57 18.89
CA LEU A 140 -3.69 18.50 20.19
C LEU A 140 -3.99 17.06 20.60
N ARG A 141 -4.36 16.19 19.67
CA ARG A 141 -4.65 14.78 19.94
C ARG A 141 -3.39 14.02 20.38
N GLU A 142 -2.25 14.33 19.75
CA GLU A 142 -0.96 13.72 20.06
C GLU A 142 -0.30 14.27 21.33
N LYS A 143 -0.68 15.48 21.74
CA LYS A 143 -0.06 16.19 22.88
C LYS A 143 0.03 15.37 24.18
N PRO A 144 -0.97 14.57 24.62
CA PRO A 144 -0.85 13.73 25.81
C PRO A 144 0.23 12.66 25.74
N HIS A 145 0.66 12.30 24.52
CA HIS A 145 1.64 11.25 24.24
C HIS A 145 3.04 11.78 23.91
N ARG A 146 3.21 13.11 23.94
CA ARG A 146 4.54 13.74 23.77
C ARG A 146 5.31 13.69 25.08
N LEU A 147 6.61 13.47 24.94
CA LEU A 147 7.56 13.52 26.06
C LEU A 147 8.14 14.92 26.19
N SER A 148 8.99 15.15 27.22
CA SER A 148 9.65 16.45 27.36
C SER A 148 10.53 16.77 26.15
N ALA A 149 10.72 18.07 25.84
CA ALA A 149 11.52 18.51 24.70
C ALA A 149 12.94 17.92 24.70
N GLU A 150 13.56 17.78 25.88
CA GLU A 150 14.89 17.16 26.01
C GLU A 150 14.84 15.66 25.66
N THR A 151 13.78 14.96 26.08
CA THR A 151 13.59 13.54 25.78
C THR A 151 13.33 13.34 24.29
N GLU A 152 12.44 14.12 23.67
CA GLU A 152 12.18 14.05 22.22
C GLU A 152 13.45 14.32 21.41
N LYS A 153 14.28 15.27 21.81
CA LYS A 153 15.58 15.53 21.18
C LYS A 153 16.52 14.33 21.26
N VAL A 154 16.57 13.63 22.39
CA VAL A 154 17.37 12.41 22.53
C VAL A 154 16.81 11.29 21.66
N LEU A 155 15.49 11.09 21.65
CA LEU A 155 14.84 10.09 20.82
C LEU A 155 15.05 10.36 19.32
N ALA A 156 14.96 11.62 18.90
CA ALA A 156 15.27 12.00 17.52
C ALA A 156 16.72 11.68 17.13
N ALA A 157 17.68 11.92 18.02
CA ALA A 157 19.08 11.57 17.79
C ALA A 157 19.31 10.04 17.75
N LEU A 158 18.47 9.26 18.43
CA LEU A 158 18.51 7.78 18.44
C LEU A 158 17.70 7.15 17.29
N ARG A 159 16.99 7.93 16.47
CA ARG A 159 16.18 7.39 15.35
C ARG A 159 16.93 6.40 14.45
N PRO A 160 18.20 6.62 14.06
CA PRO A 160 18.95 5.63 13.28
C PRO A 160 19.11 4.29 14.01
N VAL A 161 19.22 4.30 15.35
CA VAL A 161 19.32 3.06 16.16
C VAL A 161 17.95 2.37 16.21
N PHE A 162 16.87 3.12 16.28
CA PHE A 162 15.51 2.57 16.27
C PHE A 162 15.13 1.99 14.90
N ASN A 163 15.67 2.51 13.82
CA ASN A 163 15.47 1.97 12.47
C ASN A 163 16.36 0.74 12.19
N ALA A 164 17.40 0.50 12.97
CA ALA A 164 18.35 -0.58 12.74
C ALA A 164 17.71 -1.96 12.55
N PRO A 165 16.63 -2.39 13.25
CA PRO A 165 15.98 -3.67 12.96
C PRO A 165 15.46 -3.78 11.54
N TYR A 166 14.85 -2.72 10.99
CA TYR A 166 14.41 -2.67 9.61
C TYR A 166 15.58 -2.77 8.62
N ASP A 167 16.64 -2.01 8.85
CA ASP A 167 17.84 -2.02 8.01
C ASP A 167 18.54 -3.38 8.03
N ILE A 168 18.68 -4.02 9.22
CA ILE A 168 19.27 -5.35 9.38
C ILE A 168 18.42 -6.39 8.63
N TYR A 169 17.10 -6.30 8.73
CA TYR A 169 16.19 -7.17 7.99
C TYR A 169 16.43 -7.05 6.48
N HIS A 170 16.49 -5.84 5.93
CA HIS A 170 16.74 -5.60 4.50
C HIS A 170 18.12 -6.09 4.06
N MET A 171 19.16 -5.82 4.85
CA MET A 171 20.51 -6.31 4.54
C MET A 171 20.55 -7.84 4.54
N THR A 172 19.90 -8.49 5.51
CA THR A 172 19.79 -9.94 5.58
C THR A 172 19.08 -10.50 4.35
N LYS A 173 17.91 -9.94 4.02
CA LYS A 173 17.06 -10.39 2.91
C LYS A 173 17.71 -10.17 1.54
N LEU A 174 18.25 -8.98 1.29
CA LEU A 174 18.65 -8.55 -0.05
C LEU A 174 20.15 -8.70 -0.31
N ALA A 175 20.99 -8.61 0.73
CA ALA A 175 22.44 -8.63 0.57
C ALA A 175 23.09 -9.94 1.01
N ASP A 176 22.67 -10.51 2.15
CA ASP A 176 23.36 -11.67 2.73
C ASP A 176 22.81 -13.01 2.23
N MET A 177 21.49 -13.12 1.99
CA MET A 177 20.88 -14.34 1.45
C MET A 177 21.38 -14.58 0.02
N LYS A 178 22.38 -15.45 -0.13
CA LYS A 178 22.88 -15.88 -1.44
C LYS A 178 22.17 -17.15 -1.84
N PHE A 179 21.30 -17.02 -2.81
CA PHE A 179 20.67 -18.15 -3.45
C PHE A 179 21.63 -18.75 -4.49
N GLY A 180 21.56 -20.05 -4.66
CA GLY A 180 22.29 -20.78 -5.70
C GLY A 180 21.36 -21.19 -6.83
N SER A 181 21.26 -22.50 -7.04
CA SER A 181 20.36 -23.13 -7.99
C SER A 181 19.71 -24.36 -7.33
N PHE A 182 18.64 -24.86 -7.94
CA PHE A 182 18.05 -26.14 -7.62
C PHE A 182 17.90 -26.99 -8.87
N THR A 183 17.75 -28.31 -8.72
CA THR A 183 17.72 -29.25 -9.86
C THR A 183 16.41 -30.02 -9.86
N VAL A 184 15.74 -30.06 -11.01
CA VAL A 184 14.56 -30.88 -11.27
C VAL A 184 14.75 -31.67 -12.54
N ASN A 185 14.55 -32.99 -12.49
CA ASN A 185 14.65 -33.88 -13.65
C ASN A 185 15.99 -33.74 -14.42
N GLY A 186 17.10 -33.50 -13.69
CA GLY A 186 18.44 -33.32 -14.28
C GLY A 186 18.70 -31.96 -14.91
N ARG A 187 17.76 -31.03 -14.86
CA ARG A 187 17.90 -29.65 -15.31
C ARG A 187 18.11 -28.72 -14.11
N GLU A 188 19.08 -27.83 -14.21
CA GLU A 188 19.40 -26.81 -13.22
C GLU A 188 18.60 -25.53 -13.47
N TYR A 189 18.10 -24.95 -12.38
CA TYR A 189 17.32 -23.71 -12.38
C TYR A 189 17.95 -22.72 -11.39
N PRO A 190 18.20 -21.47 -11.79
CA PRO A 190 18.69 -20.45 -10.88
C PRO A 190 17.64 -20.12 -9.81
N LEU A 191 18.07 -19.71 -8.62
CA LEU A 191 17.18 -19.29 -7.55
C LEU A 191 17.57 -17.88 -7.07
N GLY A 192 16.59 -17.06 -6.76
CA GLY A 192 16.76 -15.73 -6.22
C GLY A 192 15.45 -15.27 -5.60
N TYR A 193 15.49 -14.22 -4.80
CA TYR A 193 14.31 -13.73 -4.10
C TYR A 193 13.20 -13.30 -5.09
N SER A 194 13.51 -12.33 -5.95
CA SER A 194 12.56 -11.84 -6.96
C SER A 194 12.18 -12.93 -7.96
N LEU A 195 13.16 -13.76 -8.38
CA LEU A 195 12.88 -14.86 -9.29
C LEU A 195 11.88 -15.89 -8.71
N PHE A 196 11.95 -16.13 -7.40
CA PHE A 196 10.98 -16.98 -6.73
C PHE A 196 9.61 -16.31 -6.67
N GLU A 197 9.53 -15.06 -6.22
CA GLU A 197 8.27 -14.35 -6.00
C GLU A 197 7.55 -13.97 -7.32
N ASP A 198 8.31 -13.62 -8.36
CA ASP A 198 7.74 -13.14 -9.63
C ASP A 198 7.52 -14.25 -10.67
N GLU A 199 8.26 -15.37 -10.58
CA GLU A 199 8.20 -16.42 -11.60
C GLU A 199 7.82 -17.79 -11.01
N TYR A 200 8.59 -18.32 -10.02
CA TYR A 200 8.38 -19.69 -9.56
C TYR A 200 7.10 -19.91 -8.76
N GLU A 201 6.57 -18.92 -8.08
CA GLU A 201 5.26 -19.04 -7.41
C GLU A 201 4.12 -19.23 -8.42
N TYR A 202 4.32 -18.86 -9.70
CA TYR A 202 3.36 -18.98 -10.79
C TYR A 202 3.74 -20.06 -11.82
N GLU A 203 4.86 -20.78 -11.60
CA GLU A 203 5.37 -21.78 -12.54
C GLU A 203 4.34 -22.89 -12.78
N ALA A 204 4.04 -23.16 -14.04
CA ALA A 204 3.04 -24.16 -14.44
C ALA A 204 3.54 -25.59 -14.16
N ASP A 205 4.85 -25.85 -14.31
CA ASP A 205 5.43 -27.17 -13.99
C ASP A 205 5.44 -27.37 -12.46
N THR A 206 4.61 -28.30 -12.01
CA THR A 206 4.39 -28.59 -10.59
C THR A 206 5.68 -29.05 -9.88
N ASP A 207 6.54 -29.83 -10.57
CA ASP A 207 7.77 -30.33 -9.98
C ASP A 207 8.77 -29.18 -9.80
N VAL A 208 8.86 -28.27 -10.78
CA VAL A 208 9.72 -27.08 -10.72
C VAL A 208 9.22 -26.14 -9.63
N ARG A 209 7.93 -25.78 -9.61
CA ARG A 209 7.34 -24.88 -8.63
C ARG A 209 7.54 -25.37 -7.19
N ARG A 210 7.21 -26.65 -6.91
CA ARG A 210 7.33 -27.24 -5.57
C ARG A 210 8.80 -27.42 -5.14
N ALA A 211 9.70 -27.69 -6.09
CA ALA A 211 11.13 -27.77 -5.81
C ALA A 211 11.73 -26.38 -5.53
N ALA A 212 11.32 -25.35 -6.31
CA ALA A 212 11.70 -23.97 -6.07
C ALA A 212 11.26 -23.49 -4.68
N PHE A 213 10.00 -23.78 -4.29
CA PHE A 213 9.47 -23.45 -2.96
C PHE A 213 10.32 -24.08 -1.84
N ARG A 214 10.66 -25.36 -1.98
CA ARG A 214 11.50 -26.07 -1.01
C ARG A 214 12.90 -25.44 -0.90
N ALA A 215 13.56 -25.26 -2.04
CA ALA A 215 14.91 -24.69 -2.07
C ALA A 215 14.93 -23.24 -1.53
N PHE A 216 13.88 -22.46 -1.79
CA PHE A 216 13.72 -21.13 -1.26
C PHE A 216 13.51 -21.14 0.27
N SER A 217 12.64 -22.02 0.76
CA SER A 217 12.38 -22.18 2.20
C SER A 217 13.61 -22.67 2.95
N ASP A 218 14.38 -23.62 2.38
CA ASP A 218 15.63 -24.09 2.95
C ASP A 218 16.63 -22.94 3.12
N LYS A 219 16.68 -22.01 2.17
CA LYS A 219 17.53 -20.82 2.26
C LYS A 219 17.03 -19.85 3.36
N LEU A 220 15.74 -19.61 3.47
CA LEU A 220 15.19 -18.79 4.56
C LEU A 220 15.56 -19.37 5.93
N ARG A 221 15.49 -20.69 6.10
CA ARG A 221 15.80 -21.38 7.37
C ARG A 221 17.21 -21.13 7.86
N GLU A 222 18.18 -20.91 6.96
CA GLU A 222 19.55 -20.57 7.35
C GLU A 222 19.63 -19.24 8.13
N TYR A 223 18.65 -18.34 7.96
CA TYR A 223 18.62 -17.00 8.54
C TYR A 223 17.50 -16.80 9.58
N GLU A 224 16.74 -17.84 9.91
CA GLU A 224 15.56 -17.72 10.78
C GLU A 224 15.88 -17.14 12.16
N ASN A 225 17.00 -17.53 12.75
CA ASN A 225 17.37 -17.04 14.07
C ASN A 225 17.77 -15.55 14.08
N THR A 226 18.50 -15.11 13.06
CA THR A 226 18.87 -13.69 12.91
C THR A 226 17.62 -12.84 12.65
N THR A 227 16.74 -13.27 11.76
CA THR A 227 15.48 -12.57 11.46
C THR A 227 14.58 -12.52 12.70
N ALA A 228 14.46 -13.62 13.45
CA ALA A 228 13.66 -13.66 14.68
C ALA A 228 14.22 -12.73 15.77
N ALA A 229 15.54 -12.72 15.97
CA ALA A 229 16.19 -11.84 16.94
C ALA A 229 15.98 -10.35 16.56
N THR A 230 16.07 -10.04 15.27
CA THR A 230 15.83 -8.69 14.74
C THR A 230 14.38 -8.26 15.00
N TYR A 231 13.40 -9.12 14.69
CA TYR A 231 11.99 -8.84 14.92
C TYR A 231 11.65 -8.73 16.42
N ASN A 232 12.19 -9.61 17.26
CA ASN A 232 12.02 -9.50 18.72
C ASN A 232 12.57 -8.18 19.27
N THR A 233 13.69 -7.69 18.72
CA THR A 233 14.26 -6.40 19.10
C THR A 233 13.33 -5.26 18.73
N TYR A 234 12.78 -5.28 17.51
CA TYR A 234 11.80 -4.31 17.05
C TYR A 234 10.55 -4.27 17.94
N LEU A 235 9.91 -5.42 18.18
CA LEU A 235 8.72 -5.49 19.04
C LEU A 235 9.00 -5.05 20.49
N THR A 236 10.17 -5.39 21.03
CA THR A 236 10.58 -4.94 22.37
C THR A 236 10.71 -3.41 22.42
N GLN A 237 11.30 -2.81 21.40
CA GLN A 237 11.42 -1.38 21.25
C GLN A 237 10.03 -0.70 21.18
N GLN A 238 9.11 -1.21 20.33
CA GLN A 238 7.75 -0.68 20.21
C GLN A 238 7.02 -0.69 21.56
N ARG A 239 7.09 -1.81 22.28
CA ARG A 239 6.49 -1.91 23.62
C ARG A 239 7.05 -0.90 24.61
N ILE A 240 8.37 -0.72 24.62
CA ILE A 240 9.03 0.26 25.50
C ILE A 240 8.56 1.67 25.14
N MET A 241 8.55 2.02 23.85
CA MET A 241 8.14 3.34 23.39
C MET A 241 6.67 3.64 23.67
N ALA A 242 5.76 2.69 23.42
CA ALA A 242 4.35 2.82 23.74
C ALA A 242 4.14 3.17 25.24
N LYS A 243 4.81 2.44 26.13
CA LYS A 243 4.74 2.70 27.58
C LYS A 243 5.33 4.05 27.98
N GLN A 244 6.47 4.45 27.41
CA GLN A 244 7.08 5.75 27.68
C GLN A 244 6.18 6.91 27.25
N ARG A 245 5.44 6.73 26.14
CA ARG A 245 4.48 7.71 25.62
C ARG A 245 3.11 7.67 26.30
N GLY A 246 2.91 6.79 27.31
CA GLY A 246 1.70 6.74 28.10
C GLY A 246 0.54 5.96 27.47
N PHE A 247 0.81 5.17 26.44
CA PHE A 247 -0.18 4.24 25.90
C PHE A 247 -0.33 3.01 26.79
N ALA A 248 -1.52 2.40 26.80
CA ALA A 248 -1.80 1.21 27.58
C ALA A 248 -0.96 0.01 27.10
N ASP A 249 -0.82 -0.15 25.78
CA ASP A 249 -0.01 -1.18 25.13
C ASP A 249 0.47 -0.70 23.74
N MET A 250 1.26 -1.54 23.06
CA MET A 250 1.77 -1.23 21.73
C MET A 250 0.68 -1.24 20.65
N PHE A 251 -0.44 -1.94 20.87
CA PHE A 251 -1.56 -1.91 19.94
C PHE A 251 -2.27 -0.55 19.96
N GLU A 252 -2.52 -0.01 21.17
CA GLU A 252 -3.11 1.32 21.27
C GLU A 252 -2.21 2.36 20.61
N ALA A 253 -0.88 2.27 20.81
CA ALA A 253 0.08 3.18 20.19
C ALA A 253 0.06 3.13 18.66
N ASP A 254 0.08 1.93 18.08
CA ASP A 254 0.09 1.75 16.62
C ASP A 254 -1.27 2.12 15.99
N LEU A 255 -2.38 1.71 16.60
CA LEU A 255 -3.75 1.99 16.11
C LEU A 255 -4.17 3.45 16.31
N PHE A 256 -3.53 4.16 17.24
CA PHE A 256 -3.80 5.57 17.50
C PHE A 256 -3.63 6.43 16.26
N THR A 257 -2.56 6.23 15.50
CA THR A 257 -2.29 7.00 14.28
C THR A 257 -3.43 6.89 13.25
N ASP A 258 -4.03 5.71 13.13
CA ASP A 258 -5.13 5.44 12.20
C ASP A 258 -6.52 5.68 12.79
N HIS A 259 -6.64 6.17 14.03
CA HIS A 259 -7.90 6.33 14.75
C HIS A 259 -8.75 5.03 14.85
N VAL A 260 -8.09 3.89 14.88
CA VAL A 260 -8.71 2.56 14.94
C VAL A 260 -8.67 2.02 16.35
N THR A 261 -9.75 1.37 16.79
CA THR A 261 -9.79 0.73 18.11
C THR A 261 -9.26 -0.69 18.04
N ARG A 262 -8.75 -1.20 19.16
CA ARG A 262 -8.34 -2.61 19.29
C ARG A 262 -9.48 -3.57 18.92
N GLU A 263 -10.72 -3.25 19.27
CA GLU A 263 -11.89 -4.05 18.94
C GLU A 263 -12.10 -4.15 17.42
N MET A 264 -11.96 -3.05 16.70
CA MET A 264 -12.06 -3.04 15.22
C MET A 264 -10.98 -3.91 14.59
N TYR A 265 -9.74 -3.76 15.06
CA TYR A 265 -8.60 -4.54 14.59
C TYR A 265 -8.79 -6.05 14.81
N ASP A 266 -9.14 -6.46 16.03
CA ASP A 266 -9.36 -7.87 16.38
C ASP A 266 -10.55 -8.44 15.59
N ARG A 267 -11.67 -7.71 15.52
CA ARG A 267 -12.87 -8.10 14.76
C ARG A 267 -12.55 -8.36 13.28
N GLN A 268 -11.76 -7.50 12.65
CA GLN A 268 -11.37 -7.65 11.25
C GLN A 268 -10.60 -8.94 11.02
N ILE A 269 -9.63 -9.25 11.86
CA ILE A 269 -8.83 -10.47 11.79
C ILE A 269 -9.71 -11.71 12.02
N ASP A 270 -10.56 -11.69 13.05
CA ASP A 270 -11.34 -12.83 13.47
C ASP A 270 -12.45 -13.16 12.46
N LEU A 271 -13.22 -12.17 11.99
CA LEU A 271 -14.28 -12.37 11.00
C LEU A 271 -13.75 -12.89 9.67
N ILE A 272 -12.66 -12.33 9.16
CA ILE A 272 -12.09 -12.82 7.90
C ILE A 272 -11.55 -14.24 8.09
N THR A 273 -10.88 -14.52 9.21
CA THR A 273 -10.36 -15.86 9.49
C THR A 273 -11.48 -16.89 9.59
N GLU A 274 -12.59 -16.56 10.24
CA GLU A 274 -13.71 -17.47 10.45
C GLU A 274 -14.60 -17.63 9.20
N LYS A 275 -15.02 -16.48 8.61
CA LYS A 275 -16.09 -16.47 7.61
C LYS A 275 -15.58 -16.57 6.17
N LEU A 276 -14.35 -16.08 5.87
CA LEU A 276 -13.81 -16.15 4.52
C LEU A 276 -13.09 -17.48 4.25
N ALA A 277 -12.49 -18.12 5.24
CA ALA A 277 -11.72 -19.34 5.07
C ALA A 277 -12.48 -20.47 4.31
N PRO A 278 -13.77 -20.76 4.59
CA PRO A 278 -14.50 -21.79 3.84
C PRO A 278 -14.57 -21.49 2.33
N ALA A 279 -14.80 -20.26 1.93
CA ALA A 279 -14.86 -19.85 0.53
C ALA A 279 -13.47 -19.96 -0.14
N MET A 280 -12.43 -19.52 0.54
CA MET A 280 -11.06 -19.63 0.01
C MET A 280 -10.57 -21.07 -0.09
N ARG A 281 -10.97 -21.96 0.83
CA ARG A 281 -10.73 -23.40 0.73
C ARG A 281 -11.42 -23.99 -0.50
N LYS A 282 -12.66 -23.56 -0.78
CA LYS A 282 -13.38 -23.95 -2.01
C LYS A 282 -12.61 -23.50 -3.24
N TYR A 283 -12.15 -22.26 -3.28
CA TYR A 283 -11.37 -21.73 -4.39
C TYR A 283 -10.04 -22.48 -4.59
N ALA A 284 -9.30 -22.78 -3.52
CA ALA A 284 -8.06 -23.54 -3.58
C ALA A 284 -8.28 -24.97 -4.19
N ARG A 285 -9.35 -25.65 -3.77
CA ARG A 285 -9.71 -26.96 -4.37
C ARG A 285 -10.05 -26.83 -5.85
N LEU A 286 -10.70 -25.74 -6.25
CA LEU A 286 -11.03 -25.48 -7.66
C LEU A 286 -9.76 -25.26 -8.49
N VAL A 287 -8.82 -24.43 -7.99
CA VAL A 287 -7.50 -24.24 -8.60
C VAL A 287 -6.76 -25.57 -8.75
N GLY A 288 -6.81 -26.41 -7.73
CA GLY A 288 -6.20 -27.75 -7.76
C GLY A 288 -6.78 -28.64 -8.87
N LYS A 289 -8.13 -28.70 -8.99
CA LYS A 289 -8.81 -29.49 -10.03
C LYS A 289 -8.52 -28.97 -11.44
N MET A 290 -8.59 -27.65 -11.63
CA MET A 290 -8.31 -27.00 -12.92
C MET A 290 -6.87 -27.23 -13.40
N ASN A 291 -5.90 -27.16 -12.49
CA ASN A 291 -4.50 -27.41 -12.78
C ASN A 291 -4.11 -28.90 -12.68
N LYS A 292 -5.09 -29.81 -12.50
CA LYS A 292 -4.90 -31.26 -12.44
C LYS A 292 -3.86 -31.72 -11.42
N LEU A 293 -3.81 -31.02 -10.27
CA LEU A 293 -2.88 -31.33 -9.21
C LEU A 293 -3.29 -32.63 -8.49
N ASP A 294 -2.33 -33.44 -8.10
CA ASP A 294 -2.52 -34.61 -7.23
C ASP A 294 -3.05 -34.21 -5.84
N ARG A 295 -2.61 -33.07 -5.38
CA ARG A 295 -2.98 -32.41 -4.13
C ARG A 295 -2.66 -30.92 -4.25
N VAL A 296 -3.34 -30.08 -3.49
CA VAL A 296 -3.00 -28.65 -3.38
C VAL A 296 -2.03 -28.47 -2.22
N THR A 297 -0.83 -27.98 -2.51
CA THR A 297 0.14 -27.59 -1.48
C THR A 297 0.18 -26.08 -1.34
N PHE A 298 0.84 -25.60 -0.27
CA PHE A 298 1.01 -24.15 -0.07
C PHE A 298 1.70 -23.47 -1.26
N ALA A 299 2.64 -24.17 -1.92
CA ALA A 299 3.32 -23.67 -3.12
C ALA A 299 2.41 -23.51 -4.35
N ASP A 300 1.20 -24.08 -4.34
CA ASP A 300 0.30 -24.09 -5.49
C ASP A 300 -0.75 -22.95 -5.43
N LEU A 301 -0.82 -22.20 -4.33
CA LEU A 301 -1.92 -21.25 -4.07
C LEU A 301 -1.95 -20.02 -4.98
N LYS A 302 -0.84 -19.69 -5.64
CA LYS A 302 -0.75 -18.56 -6.59
C LYS A 302 -0.97 -18.95 -8.05
N LEU A 303 -1.26 -20.23 -8.33
CA LEU A 303 -1.57 -20.66 -9.68
C LEU A 303 -2.84 -19.97 -10.20
N PRO A 304 -2.83 -19.51 -11.46
CA PRO A 304 -4.05 -19.02 -12.10
C PRO A 304 -5.05 -20.14 -12.26
N LEU A 305 -6.34 -19.81 -12.17
CA LEU A 305 -7.41 -20.80 -12.36
C LEU A 305 -7.38 -21.39 -13.78
N ASP A 306 -7.12 -20.56 -14.79
CA ASP A 306 -7.04 -20.93 -16.20
C ASP A 306 -5.75 -20.37 -16.82
N ALA A 307 -4.67 -21.14 -16.74
CA ALA A 307 -3.35 -20.74 -17.22
C ALA A 307 -3.28 -20.55 -18.76
N GLU A 308 -4.24 -21.10 -19.52
CA GLU A 308 -4.29 -20.99 -20.97
C GLU A 308 -5.01 -19.72 -21.45
N PHE A 309 -5.67 -18.98 -20.52
CA PHE A 309 -6.45 -17.80 -20.87
C PHE A 309 -5.84 -16.54 -20.24
N ASP A 310 -5.10 -15.80 -21.05
CA ASP A 310 -4.41 -14.57 -20.68
C ASP A 310 -4.67 -13.48 -21.73
N PRO A 311 -5.76 -12.70 -21.60
CA PRO A 311 -6.14 -11.70 -22.58
C PRO A 311 -5.06 -10.66 -22.81
N ARG A 312 -4.73 -10.38 -24.07
CA ARG A 312 -3.73 -9.40 -24.48
C ARG A 312 -4.38 -8.06 -24.73
N VAL A 313 -3.72 -6.99 -24.24
CA VAL A 313 -4.19 -5.61 -24.37
C VAL A 313 -3.00 -4.71 -24.63
N THR A 314 -3.08 -3.86 -25.65
CA THR A 314 -2.08 -2.83 -25.93
C THR A 314 -2.30 -1.59 -25.04
N ILE A 315 -1.28 -0.73 -24.92
CA ILE A 315 -1.38 0.55 -24.21
C ILE A 315 -2.55 1.39 -24.75
N GLY A 316 -2.75 1.43 -26.07
CA GLY A 316 -3.85 2.18 -26.67
C GLY A 316 -5.24 1.63 -26.28
N GLU A 317 -5.40 0.32 -26.30
CA GLU A 317 -6.64 -0.34 -25.89
C GLU A 317 -6.92 -0.20 -24.39
N SER A 318 -5.87 -0.16 -23.55
CA SER A 318 -6.04 0.01 -22.11
C SER A 318 -6.75 1.31 -21.75
N ARG A 319 -6.48 2.40 -22.49
CA ARG A 319 -7.18 3.69 -22.34
C ARG A 319 -8.71 3.53 -22.46
N GLU A 320 -9.16 2.80 -23.46
CA GLU A 320 -10.59 2.57 -23.71
C GLU A 320 -11.25 1.82 -22.53
N TYR A 321 -10.57 0.79 -22.01
CA TYR A 321 -11.06 0.02 -20.87
C TYR A 321 -11.18 0.87 -19.60
N VAL A 322 -10.10 1.54 -19.20
CA VAL A 322 -10.13 2.32 -17.95
C VAL A 322 -11.04 3.54 -18.06
N ARG A 323 -11.03 4.25 -19.21
CA ARG A 323 -11.92 5.38 -19.44
C ARG A 323 -13.39 4.99 -19.36
N SER A 324 -13.75 3.87 -20.00
CA SER A 324 -15.10 3.35 -19.95
C SER A 324 -15.55 3.01 -18.53
N ALA A 325 -14.74 2.26 -17.81
CA ALA A 325 -15.05 1.82 -16.46
C ALA A 325 -15.19 2.99 -15.49
N LEU A 326 -14.25 3.94 -15.55
CA LEU A 326 -14.18 5.05 -14.60
C LEU A 326 -15.11 6.23 -14.94
N SER A 327 -15.71 6.23 -16.14
CA SER A 327 -16.70 7.25 -16.52
C SER A 327 -17.94 7.29 -15.60
N VAL A 328 -18.22 6.20 -14.88
CA VAL A 328 -19.29 6.17 -13.87
C VAL A 328 -19.06 7.17 -12.74
N LEU A 329 -17.80 7.50 -12.45
CA LEU A 329 -17.41 8.47 -11.42
C LEU A 329 -17.60 9.95 -11.85
N GLY A 330 -17.93 10.21 -13.10
CA GLY A 330 -18.19 11.55 -13.66
C GLY A 330 -17.34 11.84 -14.91
N GLN A 331 -17.79 12.83 -15.70
CA GLN A 331 -17.10 13.20 -16.94
C GLN A 331 -15.68 13.75 -16.66
N ASP A 332 -15.52 14.56 -15.62
CA ASP A 332 -14.23 15.12 -15.20
C ASP A 332 -13.22 14.04 -14.77
N TYR A 333 -13.72 12.92 -14.23
CA TYR A 333 -12.89 11.75 -13.92
C TYR A 333 -12.46 11.03 -15.20
N ALA A 334 -13.37 10.87 -16.16
CA ALA A 334 -13.04 10.33 -17.49
C ALA A 334 -12.05 11.24 -18.24
N ASP A 335 -12.21 12.56 -18.15
CA ASP A 335 -11.28 13.53 -18.73
C ASP A 335 -9.89 13.46 -18.09
N MET A 336 -9.81 13.20 -16.79
CA MET A 336 -8.53 12.94 -16.08
C MET A 336 -7.83 11.70 -16.66
N VAL A 337 -8.57 10.63 -16.94
CA VAL A 337 -7.99 9.43 -17.59
C VAL A 337 -7.41 9.82 -18.96
N ASP A 338 -8.15 10.56 -19.76
CA ASP A 338 -7.67 11.04 -21.06
C ASP A 338 -6.41 11.91 -20.91
N GLU A 339 -6.40 12.83 -19.96
CA GLU A 339 -5.23 13.66 -19.64
C GLU A 339 -3.98 12.82 -19.25
N ALA A 340 -4.18 11.77 -18.45
CA ALA A 340 -3.08 10.91 -18.00
C ALA A 340 -2.32 10.26 -19.18
N TYR A 341 -3.06 9.85 -20.23
CA TYR A 341 -2.46 9.32 -21.44
C TYR A 341 -1.91 10.43 -22.36
N ASP A 342 -2.68 11.47 -22.63
CA ASP A 342 -2.33 12.51 -23.60
C ASP A 342 -1.17 13.38 -23.12
N LYS A 343 -1.12 13.68 -21.82
CA LYS A 343 -0.06 14.49 -21.19
C LYS A 343 1.07 13.65 -20.58
N ARG A 344 1.09 12.34 -20.86
CA ARG A 344 2.16 11.46 -20.44
C ARG A 344 2.42 11.48 -18.93
N TRP A 345 1.37 11.22 -18.13
CA TRP A 345 1.54 11.01 -16.68
C TRP A 345 2.11 9.62 -16.37
N ILE A 346 2.00 8.68 -17.33
CA ILE A 346 2.26 7.25 -17.12
C ILE A 346 3.56 6.85 -17.81
N ASP A 347 4.45 6.22 -17.05
CA ASP A 347 5.67 5.56 -17.55
C ASP A 347 5.39 4.07 -17.70
N PHE A 348 5.09 3.65 -18.92
CA PHE A 348 4.68 2.27 -19.24
C PHE A 348 5.85 1.31 -19.41
N ALA A 349 6.91 1.77 -20.05
CA ALA A 349 7.95 0.89 -20.59
C ALA A 349 8.73 0.16 -19.51
N ARG A 350 9.09 -1.07 -19.83
CA ARG A 350 10.11 -1.82 -19.09
C ARG A 350 11.49 -1.51 -19.65
N ASN A 351 12.40 -1.06 -18.81
CA ASN A 351 13.78 -0.79 -19.21
C ASN A 351 14.78 -1.21 -18.14
N VAL A 352 16.05 -1.27 -18.52
CA VAL A 352 17.16 -1.52 -17.59
C VAL A 352 17.20 -0.40 -16.55
N GLY A 353 17.36 -0.76 -15.28
CA GLY A 353 17.50 0.19 -14.18
C GLY A 353 16.20 0.82 -13.68
N LYS A 354 15.05 0.51 -14.28
CA LYS A 354 13.75 0.99 -13.80
C LYS A 354 13.34 0.28 -12.50
N GLU A 355 12.70 1.00 -11.61
CA GLU A 355 12.09 0.46 -10.40
C GLU A 355 11.04 -0.61 -10.72
N THR A 356 10.95 -1.64 -9.88
CA THR A 356 9.98 -2.73 -10.02
C THR A 356 8.65 -2.38 -9.40
N GLY A 357 7.58 -3.03 -9.86
CA GLY A 357 6.22 -2.79 -9.37
C GLY A 357 5.49 -1.67 -10.12
N GLY A 358 4.52 -1.07 -9.45
CA GLY A 358 3.77 0.11 -9.87
C GLY A 358 3.58 1.05 -8.68
N PHE A 359 3.46 2.34 -8.96
CA PHE A 359 3.11 3.34 -7.96
C PHE A 359 2.50 4.60 -8.60
N CYS A 360 1.80 5.38 -7.81
CA CYS A 360 1.32 6.71 -8.15
C CYS A 360 1.91 7.75 -7.19
N SER A 361 2.58 8.77 -7.74
CA SER A 361 3.06 9.95 -7.00
C SER A 361 2.25 11.18 -7.43
N SER A 362 1.71 11.93 -6.47
CA SER A 362 0.81 13.06 -6.73
C SER A 362 1.28 14.32 -5.99
N PRO A 363 2.35 14.99 -6.45
CA PRO A 363 2.85 16.20 -5.82
C PRO A 363 1.76 17.29 -5.78
N TYR A 364 1.59 17.93 -4.64
CA TYR A 364 0.55 18.94 -4.46
C TYR A 364 0.68 20.09 -5.47
N GLY A 365 -0.44 20.42 -6.11
CA GLY A 365 -0.48 21.46 -7.15
C GLY A 365 0.00 21.01 -8.54
N CYS A 366 0.40 19.73 -8.69
CA CYS A 366 0.80 19.13 -9.95
C CYS A 366 -0.17 18.01 -10.36
N ASN A 367 0.05 17.43 -11.56
CA ASN A 367 -0.59 16.17 -11.93
C ASN A 367 0.08 14.98 -11.21
N SER A 368 -0.60 13.85 -11.26
CA SER A 368 -0.04 12.58 -10.79
C SER A 368 0.97 12.00 -11.79
N TYR A 369 1.88 11.17 -11.29
CA TYR A 369 2.85 10.39 -12.06
C TYR A 369 2.70 8.92 -11.69
N ILE A 370 2.50 8.08 -12.70
CA ILE A 370 2.26 6.65 -12.54
C ILE A 370 3.40 5.87 -13.16
N LEU A 371 4.07 5.03 -12.38
CA LEU A 371 5.08 4.11 -12.86
C LEU A 371 4.48 2.72 -13.02
N LEU A 372 4.72 2.07 -14.15
CA LEU A 372 4.28 0.71 -14.46
C LEU A 372 5.41 -0.10 -15.09
N SER A 373 5.21 -1.40 -15.15
CA SER A 373 6.02 -2.35 -15.92
C SER A 373 5.12 -3.10 -16.90
N TRP A 374 4.75 -2.47 -18.00
CA TRP A 374 3.73 -2.94 -18.95
C TRP A 374 4.13 -4.22 -19.70
N ASN A 375 3.24 -5.21 -19.71
CA ASN A 375 3.46 -6.54 -20.32
C ASN A 375 2.44 -6.89 -21.42
N ASN A 376 1.59 -5.97 -21.84
CA ASN A 376 0.50 -6.17 -22.79
C ASN A 376 -0.51 -7.24 -22.34
N ARG A 377 -0.90 -7.23 -21.08
CA ARG A 377 -1.90 -8.14 -20.50
C ARG A 377 -3.08 -7.36 -19.94
N MET A 378 -4.24 -8.01 -19.87
CA MET A 378 -5.40 -7.40 -19.20
C MET A 378 -5.13 -7.18 -17.70
N ALA A 379 -4.27 -7.96 -17.08
CA ALA A 379 -3.82 -7.73 -15.70
C ALA A 379 -3.15 -6.36 -15.54
N ASP A 380 -2.37 -5.90 -16.53
CA ASP A 380 -1.74 -4.57 -16.50
C ASP A 380 -2.80 -3.45 -16.55
N VAL A 381 -3.98 -3.70 -17.14
CA VAL A 381 -5.11 -2.76 -17.15
C VAL A 381 -5.71 -2.59 -15.75
N PHE A 382 -5.77 -3.66 -14.96
CA PHE A 382 -6.14 -3.57 -13.54
C PHE A 382 -5.13 -2.74 -12.75
N THR A 383 -3.83 -2.92 -13.01
CA THR A 383 -2.79 -2.10 -12.37
C THR A 383 -2.93 -0.61 -12.74
N ILE A 384 -3.16 -0.28 -14.03
CA ILE A 384 -3.45 1.13 -14.40
C ILE A 384 -4.69 1.66 -13.70
N ALA A 385 -5.76 0.87 -13.63
CA ALA A 385 -6.99 1.29 -12.96
C ALA A 385 -6.73 1.58 -11.47
N HIS A 386 -5.93 0.73 -10.81
CA HIS A 386 -5.47 0.91 -9.44
C HIS A 386 -4.74 2.25 -9.27
N GLU A 387 -3.69 2.47 -10.03
CA GLU A 387 -2.88 3.71 -9.92
C GLU A 387 -3.68 4.97 -10.29
N LEU A 388 -4.60 4.87 -11.25
CA LEU A 388 -5.55 5.94 -11.55
C LEU A 388 -6.55 6.20 -10.41
N GLY A 389 -6.77 5.23 -9.52
CA GLY A 389 -7.55 5.43 -8.30
C GLY A 389 -6.86 6.38 -7.33
N HIS A 390 -5.56 6.18 -7.10
CA HIS A 390 -4.74 7.13 -6.34
C HIS A 390 -4.69 8.50 -7.02
N ALA A 391 -4.45 8.54 -8.33
CA ALA A 391 -4.41 9.79 -9.10
C ALA A 391 -5.73 10.57 -8.99
N GLY A 392 -6.87 9.90 -9.11
CA GLY A 392 -8.19 10.49 -8.97
C GLY A 392 -8.48 10.99 -7.56
N HIS A 393 -8.09 10.22 -6.55
CA HIS A 393 -8.18 10.62 -5.16
C HIS A 393 -7.41 11.92 -4.90
N PHE A 394 -6.12 11.95 -5.21
CA PHE A 394 -5.29 13.12 -4.96
C PHE A 394 -5.66 14.31 -5.83
N ARG A 395 -6.17 14.10 -7.06
CA ARG A 395 -6.73 15.19 -7.87
C ARG A 395 -7.90 15.89 -7.17
N LEU A 396 -8.84 15.11 -6.61
CA LEU A 396 -9.99 15.64 -5.91
C LEU A 396 -9.59 16.24 -4.55
N CYS A 397 -8.79 15.53 -3.78
CA CYS A 397 -8.32 15.95 -2.48
C CYS A 397 -7.47 17.24 -2.56
N ASN A 398 -6.43 17.26 -3.40
CA ASN A 398 -5.55 18.44 -3.57
C ASN A 398 -6.30 19.64 -4.15
N GLY A 399 -7.37 19.40 -4.93
CA GLY A 399 -8.23 20.47 -5.43
C GLY A 399 -9.14 21.09 -4.38
N ALA A 400 -9.50 20.33 -3.35
CA ALA A 400 -10.47 20.75 -2.32
C ALA A 400 -9.80 21.17 -1.01
N GLN A 401 -8.65 20.58 -0.65
CA GLN A 401 -8.02 20.72 0.66
C GLN A 401 -6.68 21.47 0.61
N SER A 402 -6.21 21.92 1.76
CA SER A 402 -4.83 22.38 1.94
C SER A 402 -3.87 21.19 1.96
N LEU A 403 -2.58 21.43 1.76
CA LEU A 403 -1.57 20.37 1.84
C LEU A 403 -1.64 19.61 3.19
N PHE A 404 -1.91 20.32 4.29
CA PHE A 404 -2.02 19.72 5.62
C PHE A 404 -3.15 18.71 5.75
N ASP A 405 -4.18 18.82 4.93
CA ASP A 405 -5.37 17.95 4.94
C ASP A 405 -5.37 16.94 3.79
N THR A 406 -4.22 16.69 3.14
CA THR A 406 -4.09 15.71 2.04
C THR A 406 -3.40 14.42 2.47
N ASN A 407 -2.91 14.32 3.71
CA ASN A 407 -2.28 13.11 4.25
C ASN A 407 -3.35 12.15 4.78
N VAL A 408 -3.91 11.36 3.88
CA VAL A 408 -4.98 10.39 4.21
C VAL A 408 -4.41 9.22 5.00
N SER A 409 -5.15 8.75 6.02
CA SER A 409 -4.76 7.60 6.85
C SER A 409 -4.46 6.35 6.00
N GLY A 410 -3.40 5.63 6.35
CA GLY A 410 -3.04 4.34 5.79
C GLY A 410 -4.18 3.31 5.83
N TYR A 411 -5.10 3.44 6.78
CA TYR A 411 -6.27 2.57 6.91
C TYR A 411 -7.20 2.61 5.69
N LEU A 412 -7.26 3.73 4.96
CA LEU A 412 -8.14 3.90 3.80
C LEU A 412 -7.43 4.26 2.49
N ILE A 413 -6.11 4.42 2.50
CA ILE A 413 -5.37 4.91 1.34
C ILE A 413 -5.55 4.03 0.09
N GLU A 414 -5.78 2.73 0.27
CA GLU A 414 -6.00 1.78 -0.82
C GLU A 414 -7.48 1.66 -1.25
N ALA A 415 -8.40 2.36 -0.60
CA ALA A 415 -9.80 2.29 -1.00
C ALA A 415 -10.07 2.87 -2.40
N PRO A 416 -9.50 4.02 -2.81
CA PRO A 416 -9.70 4.57 -4.16
C PRO A 416 -9.09 3.72 -5.26
N SER A 417 -7.92 3.13 -5.03
CA SER A 417 -7.22 2.29 -5.99
C SER A 417 -7.98 0.98 -6.23
N THR A 418 -8.34 0.29 -5.17
CA THR A 418 -9.11 -0.96 -5.26
C THR A 418 -10.55 -0.72 -5.74
N MET A 419 -11.15 0.43 -5.47
CA MET A 419 -12.43 0.83 -6.05
C MET A 419 -12.38 0.84 -7.58
N ASN A 420 -11.34 1.42 -8.16
CA ASN A 420 -11.20 1.46 -9.61
C ASN A 420 -11.02 0.07 -10.23
N GLU A 421 -10.32 -0.85 -9.55
CA GLU A 421 -10.26 -2.25 -9.98
C GLU A 421 -11.65 -2.90 -10.01
N LEU A 422 -12.47 -2.67 -8.98
CA LEU A 422 -13.84 -3.19 -8.91
C LEU A 422 -14.73 -2.60 -10.00
N LEU A 423 -14.65 -1.29 -10.26
CA LEU A 423 -15.39 -0.64 -11.34
C LEU A 423 -14.96 -1.18 -12.71
N LEU A 424 -13.66 -1.42 -12.92
CA LEU A 424 -13.16 -2.05 -14.15
C LEU A 424 -13.74 -3.45 -14.31
N ALA A 425 -13.69 -4.27 -13.27
CA ALA A 425 -14.26 -5.61 -13.32
C ALA A 425 -15.78 -5.58 -13.62
N GLN A 426 -16.54 -4.70 -12.98
CA GLN A 426 -17.97 -4.54 -13.23
C GLN A 426 -18.26 -4.12 -14.68
N ASP A 427 -17.48 -3.19 -15.26
CA ASP A 427 -17.65 -2.78 -16.65
C ASP A 427 -17.33 -3.91 -17.64
N LEU A 428 -16.26 -4.66 -17.40
CA LEU A 428 -15.88 -5.83 -18.19
C LEU A 428 -16.95 -6.92 -18.16
N LEU A 429 -17.48 -7.23 -16.97
CA LEU A 429 -18.55 -8.23 -16.78
C LEU A 429 -19.86 -7.82 -17.43
N ARG A 430 -20.16 -6.51 -17.45
CA ARG A 430 -21.36 -5.97 -18.09
C ARG A 430 -21.29 -6.03 -19.61
N LYS A 431 -20.11 -5.80 -20.20
CA LYS A 431 -19.90 -5.68 -21.64
C LYS A 431 -19.61 -7.00 -22.35
N ASN A 432 -19.12 -7.98 -21.64
CA ASN A 432 -18.71 -9.24 -22.24
C ASN A 432 -19.57 -10.41 -21.74
N THR A 433 -20.16 -11.14 -22.68
CA THR A 433 -21.02 -12.30 -22.42
C THR A 433 -20.30 -13.65 -22.55
N ASP A 434 -19.02 -13.64 -22.96
CA ASP A 434 -18.21 -14.86 -23.03
C ASP A 434 -17.94 -15.40 -21.62
N LYS A 435 -18.31 -16.65 -21.39
CA LYS A 435 -18.25 -17.29 -20.07
C LYS A 435 -16.82 -17.50 -19.57
N ARG A 436 -15.88 -17.82 -20.49
CA ARG A 436 -14.48 -18.01 -20.14
C ARG A 436 -13.84 -16.68 -19.74
N PHE A 437 -14.13 -15.61 -20.48
CA PHE A 437 -13.70 -14.27 -20.13
C PHE A 437 -14.31 -13.79 -18.80
N ARG A 438 -15.62 -14.04 -18.60
CA ARG A 438 -16.30 -13.73 -17.33
C ARG A 438 -15.64 -14.44 -16.15
N ARG A 439 -15.40 -15.75 -16.27
CA ARG A 439 -14.68 -16.53 -15.25
C ARG A 439 -13.28 -15.97 -15.00
N TRP A 440 -12.58 -15.57 -16.04
CA TRP A 440 -11.25 -14.98 -15.92
C TRP A 440 -11.29 -13.67 -15.12
N VAL A 441 -12.21 -12.75 -15.40
CA VAL A 441 -12.37 -11.48 -14.63
C VAL A 441 -12.64 -11.77 -13.16
N LEU A 442 -13.58 -12.68 -12.87
CA LEU A 442 -13.92 -13.06 -11.49
C LEU A 442 -12.74 -13.71 -10.76
N SER A 443 -12.03 -14.63 -11.43
CA SER A 443 -10.86 -15.29 -10.83
C SER A 443 -9.69 -14.33 -10.65
N SER A 444 -9.54 -13.32 -11.51
CA SER A 444 -8.54 -12.26 -11.34
C SER A 444 -8.84 -11.40 -10.12
N LEU A 445 -10.10 -11.01 -9.88
CA LEU A 445 -10.50 -10.33 -8.66
C LEU A 445 -10.16 -11.16 -7.41
N ILE A 446 -10.49 -12.44 -7.42
CA ILE A 446 -10.19 -13.32 -6.28
C ILE A 446 -8.68 -13.50 -6.12
N GLY A 447 -7.94 -13.85 -7.19
CA GLY A 447 -6.53 -14.23 -7.12
C GLY A 447 -5.57 -13.05 -6.86
N HIS A 448 -5.90 -11.87 -7.38
CA HIS A 448 -5.05 -10.68 -7.22
C HIS A 448 -5.61 -9.73 -6.15
N THR A 449 -6.79 -9.15 -6.35
CA THR A 449 -7.31 -8.12 -5.47
C THR A 449 -7.66 -8.66 -4.07
N TYR A 450 -8.57 -9.65 -3.98
CA TYR A 450 -9.02 -10.13 -2.67
C TYR A 450 -8.01 -11.04 -1.97
N TYR A 451 -7.31 -11.92 -2.70
CA TYR A 451 -6.32 -12.79 -2.09
C TYR A 451 -5.19 -12.00 -1.44
N HIS A 452 -4.67 -10.99 -2.13
CA HIS A 452 -3.63 -10.13 -1.60
C HIS A 452 -4.07 -9.44 -0.30
N ASN A 453 -5.20 -8.75 -0.34
CA ASN A 453 -5.66 -7.90 0.76
C ASN A 453 -6.32 -8.67 1.92
N PHE A 454 -7.12 -9.71 1.62
CA PHE A 454 -7.92 -10.45 2.61
C PHE A 454 -7.31 -11.77 3.04
N VAL A 455 -6.34 -12.31 2.32
CA VAL A 455 -5.68 -13.57 2.71
C VAL A 455 -4.23 -13.31 3.08
N THR A 456 -3.39 -12.83 2.16
CA THR A 456 -1.96 -12.65 2.42
C THR A 456 -1.75 -11.69 3.59
N HIS A 457 -2.14 -10.43 3.46
CA HIS A 457 -1.89 -9.42 4.49
C HIS A 457 -2.67 -9.65 5.78
N LEU A 458 -3.84 -10.28 5.69
CA LEU A 458 -4.56 -10.59 6.92
C LEU A 458 -3.94 -11.74 7.71
N ARG A 459 -3.31 -12.73 7.04
CA ARG A 459 -2.51 -13.76 7.73
C ARG A 459 -1.31 -13.11 8.42
N GLU A 460 -0.72 -12.10 7.82
CA GLU A 460 0.32 -11.28 8.42
C GLU A 460 -0.18 -10.52 9.66
N ALA A 461 -1.32 -9.85 9.57
CA ALA A 461 -1.93 -9.14 10.69
C ALA A 461 -2.26 -10.07 11.87
N TRP A 462 -2.79 -11.27 11.58
CA TRP A 462 -3.03 -12.28 12.62
C TRP A 462 -1.72 -12.72 13.29
N TYR A 463 -0.68 -12.96 12.50
CA TYR A 463 0.65 -13.31 13.01
C TYR A 463 1.23 -12.19 13.88
N GLN A 464 1.17 -10.93 13.42
CA GLN A 464 1.62 -9.78 14.20
C GLN A 464 0.89 -9.69 15.54
N ARG A 465 -0.45 -9.85 15.54
CA ARG A 465 -1.26 -9.84 16.76
C ARG A 465 -0.76 -10.85 17.79
N GLU A 466 -0.54 -12.08 17.38
CA GLU A 466 -0.11 -13.13 18.31
C GLU A 466 1.33 -12.90 18.82
N ALA A 467 2.25 -12.47 17.93
CA ALA A 467 3.62 -12.14 18.33
C ALA A 467 3.66 -10.96 19.33
N MET A 468 2.89 -9.90 19.05
CA MET A 468 2.78 -8.73 19.93
C MET A 468 2.15 -9.07 21.29
N ASN A 469 1.13 -9.93 21.32
CA ASN A 469 0.52 -10.40 22.57
C ASN A 469 1.57 -11.09 23.49
N ILE A 470 2.47 -11.89 22.93
CA ILE A 470 3.56 -12.52 23.72
C ILE A 470 4.47 -11.45 24.33
N ILE A 471 4.87 -10.46 23.54
CA ILE A 471 5.74 -9.36 23.99
C ILE A 471 5.04 -8.52 25.07
N GLU A 472 3.76 -8.20 24.91
CA GLU A 472 2.98 -7.43 25.91
C GLU A 472 2.87 -8.16 27.26
N GLN A 473 2.78 -9.48 27.23
CA GLN A 473 2.79 -10.31 28.43
C GLN A 473 4.18 -10.45 29.08
N GLY A 474 5.19 -9.79 28.54
CA GLY A 474 6.56 -9.81 29.06
C GLY A 474 7.40 -11.00 28.57
N GLY A 475 6.91 -11.73 27.57
CA GLY A 475 7.65 -12.79 26.88
C GLY A 475 8.64 -12.27 25.85
N ALA A 476 9.23 -13.19 25.11
CA ALA A 476 10.09 -12.93 23.96
C ALA A 476 9.75 -13.93 22.85
N VAL A 477 9.99 -13.54 21.61
CA VAL A 477 9.79 -14.40 20.44
C VAL A 477 11.12 -14.85 19.86
N ASN A 478 11.17 -16.09 19.39
CA ASN A 478 12.30 -16.69 18.68
C ASN A 478 11.80 -17.36 17.40
N ALA A 479 12.69 -17.93 16.59
CA ALA A 479 12.34 -18.55 15.33
C ALA A 479 11.28 -19.67 15.47
N GLU A 480 11.42 -20.54 16.47
CA GLU A 480 10.47 -21.63 16.74
C GLU A 480 9.08 -21.07 17.09
N THR A 481 9.02 -20.07 17.98
CA THR A 481 7.75 -19.41 18.37
C THR A 481 7.08 -18.76 17.19
N LEU A 482 7.81 -17.98 16.38
CA LEU A 482 7.28 -17.25 15.23
C LEU A 482 6.81 -18.21 14.14
N SER A 483 7.57 -19.24 13.83
CA SER A 483 7.19 -20.29 12.88
C SER A 483 5.95 -21.07 13.36
N GLY A 484 5.89 -21.36 14.68
CA GLY A 484 4.73 -22.02 15.30
C GLY A 484 3.45 -21.17 15.20
N ILE A 485 3.54 -19.87 15.45
CA ILE A 485 2.43 -18.92 15.28
C ILE A 485 1.96 -18.93 13.83
N PHE A 486 2.87 -18.75 12.87
CA PHE A 486 2.51 -18.68 11.45
C PHE A 486 1.92 -20.01 10.96
N ARG A 487 2.49 -21.14 11.36
CA ARG A 487 1.99 -22.48 11.06
C ARG A 487 0.55 -22.67 11.53
N LYS A 488 0.27 -22.34 12.81
CA LYS A 488 -1.08 -22.40 13.38
C LYS A 488 -2.07 -21.53 12.63
N ASN A 489 -1.66 -20.33 12.22
CA ASN A 489 -2.49 -19.43 11.42
C ASN A 489 -2.88 -20.08 10.07
N LEU A 490 -1.92 -20.64 9.34
CA LEU A 490 -2.16 -21.34 8.08
C LEU A 490 -3.07 -22.58 8.28
N GLU A 491 -2.85 -23.39 9.32
CA GLU A 491 -3.69 -24.54 9.65
C GLU A 491 -5.13 -24.13 9.94
N THR A 492 -5.31 -23.04 10.69
CA THR A 492 -6.64 -22.51 11.01
C THR A 492 -7.38 -22.04 9.75
N PHE A 493 -6.68 -21.34 8.85
CA PHE A 493 -7.29 -20.77 7.67
C PHE A 493 -7.54 -21.82 6.57
N TRP A 494 -6.54 -22.64 6.24
CA TRP A 494 -6.59 -23.55 5.09
C TRP A 494 -7.21 -24.92 5.42
N GLY A 495 -7.19 -25.35 6.68
CA GLY A 495 -7.73 -26.64 7.11
C GLY A 495 -7.14 -27.80 6.29
N ASP A 496 -8.03 -28.67 5.79
CA ASP A 496 -7.68 -29.82 4.96
C ASP A 496 -7.60 -29.52 3.44
N ALA A 497 -7.93 -28.29 3.04
CA ALA A 497 -7.96 -27.91 1.63
C ALA A 497 -6.56 -27.73 1.02
N VAL A 498 -5.56 -27.46 1.84
CA VAL A 498 -4.18 -27.21 1.42
C VAL A 498 -3.23 -28.01 2.29
N GLU A 499 -2.37 -28.79 1.68
CA GLU A 499 -1.25 -29.44 2.40
C GLU A 499 -0.17 -28.41 2.72
N LEU A 500 0.01 -28.17 3.99
CA LEU A 500 1.03 -27.27 4.50
C LEU A 500 2.38 -28.00 4.54
N THR A 501 3.10 -27.93 3.45
CA THR A 501 4.46 -28.50 3.35
C THR A 501 5.45 -27.75 4.22
N GLU A 502 6.55 -28.41 4.59
CA GLU A 502 7.64 -27.78 5.36
C GLU A 502 8.14 -26.53 4.65
N GLY A 503 8.37 -25.46 5.41
CA GLY A 503 8.81 -24.17 4.93
C GLY A 503 7.68 -23.14 4.75
N CYS A 504 6.39 -23.55 4.67
CA CYS A 504 5.28 -22.59 4.60
C CYS A 504 5.20 -21.69 5.83
N GLU A 505 5.62 -22.21 7.00
CA GLU A 505 5.71 -21.47 8.25
C GLU A 505 6.74 -20.35 8.23
N LEU A 506 7.71 -20.37 7.31
CA LEU A 506 8.78 -19.35 7.20
C LEU A 506 8.33 -18.09 6.43
N THR A 507 7.09 -18.05 5.94
CA THR A 507 6.55 -16.88 5.23
C THR A 507 6.63 -15.60 6.08
N TRP A 508 6.62 -15.71 7.43
CA TRP A 508 6.84 -14.57 8.32
C TRP A 508 8.19 -13.86 8.12
N MET A 509 9.16 -14.48 7.47
CA MET A 509 10.46 -13.86 7.17
C MET A 509 10.45 -12.98 5.92
N ARG A 510 9.37 -12.99 5.16
CA ARG A 510 9.36 -12.43 3.80
C ARG A 510 8.96 -10.96 3.73
N GLN A 511 8.22 -10.44 4.70
CA GLN A 511 7.55 -9.14 4.60
C GLN A 511 8.22 -8.05 5.44
N PRO A 512 8.56 -6.90 4.84
CA PRO A 512 9.06 -5.74 5.57
C PRO A 512 7.99 -5.08 6.45
N HIS A 513 6.70 -5.30 6.15
CA HIS A 513 5.55 -4.72 6.86
C HIS A 513 5.58 -4.99 8.36
N TYR A 514 6.18 -6.09 8.79
CA TYR A 514 6.32 -6.40 10.23
C TYR A 514 7.14 -5.39 11.03
N TYR A 515 7.93 -4.56 10.34
CA TYR A 515 8.74 -3.49 10.92
C TYR A 515 8.14 -2.09 10.73
N MET A 516 6.85 -2.01 10.33
CA MET A 516 6.12 -0.78 10.02
C MET A 516 4.88 -0.60 10.91
N GLY A 517 4.93 -1.05 12.15
CA GLY A 517 3.76 -1.08 13.03
C GLY A 517 2.72 -2.10 12.57
N LEU A 518 1.46 -1.81 12.83
CA LEU A 518 0.33 -2.63 12.40
C LEU A 518 -0.14 -2.21 10.99
N TYR A 519 0.72 -2.41 9.98
CA TYR A 519 0.39 -1.98 8.62
C TYR A 519 -0.49 -2.98 7.85
N SER A 520 -0.23 -4.30 8.02
CA SER A 520 -0.85 -5.34 7.16
C SER A 520 -2.38 -5.43 7.23
N TYR A 521 -3.03 -5.01 8.33
CA TYR A 521 -4.49 -5.05 8.45
C TYR A 521 -5.20 -3.97 7.61
N THR A 522 -4.51 -2.87 7.29
CA THR A 522 -5.09 -1.73 6.58
C THR A 522 -5.58 -2.08 5.18
N TYR A 523 -4.92 -3.02 4.52
CA TYR A 523 -5.29 -3.47 3.18
C TYR A 523 -6.73 -4.00 3.08
N SER A 524 -7.13 -4.84 4.02
CA SER A 524 -8.50 -5.39 4.02
C SER A 524 -9.55 -4.34 4.45
N ALA A 525 -9.16 -3.33 5.22
CA ALA A 525 -10.05 -2.22 5.57
C ALA A 525 -10.40 -1.35 4.37
N GLY A 526 -9.38 -0.89 3.63
CA GLY A 526 -9.57 -0.11 2.41
C GLY A 526 -10.41 -0.84 1.37
N LEU A 527 -10.13 -2.12 1.13
CA LEU A 527 -10.89 -2.93 0.18
C LEU A 527 -12.32 -3.25 0.66
N THR A 528 -12.57 -3.31 1.98
CA THR A 528 -13.93 -3.41 2.52
C THR A 528 -14.74 -2.17 2.15
N LEU A 529 -14.20 -0.99 2.40
CA LEU A 529 -14.83 0.28 2.03
C LEU A 529 -15.09 0.35 0.50
N ALA A 530 -14.08 0.04 -0.31
CA ALA A 530 -14.19 0.04 -1.76
C ALA A 530 -15.25 -0.93 -2.27
N THR A 531 -15.32 -2.15 -1.72
CA THR A 531 -16.32 -3.16 -2.12
C THR A 531 -17.74 -2.67 -1.84
N GLN A 532 -17.98 -2.14 -0.62
CA GLN A 532 -19.31 -1.62 -0.27
C GLN A 532 -19.68 -0.40 -1.12
N ALA A 533 -18.73 0.51 -1.38
CA ALA A 533 -18.96 1.67 -2.25
C ALA A 533 -19.27 1.26 -3.69
N ALA A 534 -18.55 0.28 -4.24
CA ALA A 534 -18.81 -0.25 -5.58
C ALA A 534 -20.20 -0.90 -5.70
N LEU A 535 -20.63 -1.64 -4.67
CA LEU A 535 -21.97 -2.22 -4.60
C LEU A 535 -23.05 -1.14 -4.48
N ASN A 536 -22.82 -0.10 -3.67
CA ASN A 536 -23.74 1.03 -3.55
C ASN A 536 -23.85 1.80 -4.88
N ILE A 537 -22.76 2.03 -5.61
CA ILE A 537 -22.80 2.67 -6.93
C ILE A 537 -23.59 1.83 -7.93
N ALA A 538 -23.40 0.51 -7.92
CA ALA A 538 -24.16 -0.38 -8.79
C ALA A 538 -25.68 -0.36 -8.49
N ALA A 539 -26.06 -0.22 -7.21
CA ALA A 539 -27.45 -0.23 -6.77
C ALA A 539 -28.14 1.14 -6.86
N GLU A 540 -27.45 2.23 -6.52
CA GLU A 540 -28.01 3.57 -6.30
C GLU A 540 -27.60 4.60 -7.37
N GLY A 541 -26.57 4.29 -8.17
CA GLY A 541 -26.11 5.17 -9.24
C GLY A 541 -25.50 6.49 -8.74
N GLU A 542 -25.94 7.61 -9.33
CA GLU A 542 -25.35 8.95 -9.11
C GLU A 542 -25.30 9.38 -7.64
N SER A 543 -26.26 8.98 -6.82
CA SER A 543 -26.27 9.37 -5.39
C SER A 543 -25.11 8.75 -4.61
N ALA A 544 -24.78 7.50 -4.90
CA ALA A 544 -23.63 6.83 -4.29
C ALA A 544 -22.30 7.35 -4.86
N VAL A 545 -22.25 7.68 -6.16
CA VAL A 545 -21.09 8.35 -6.76
C VAL A 545 -20.83 9.69 -6.08
N ALA A 546 -21.84 10.49 -5.83
CA ALA A 546 -21.69 11.79 -5.16
C ALA A 546 -21.10 11.65 -3.75
N ARG A 547 -21.57 10.65 -2.97
CA ARG A 547 -21.02 10.37 -1.63
C ARG A 547 -19.58 9.88 -1.69
N TRP A 548 -19.26 8.99 -2.63
CA TRP A 548 -17.90 8.51 -2.84
C TRP A 548 -16.94 9.66 -3.16
N ARG A 549 -17.30 10.51 -4.12
CA ARG A 549 -16.50 11.67 -4.49
C ARG A 549 -16.33 12.66 -3.34
N ALA A 550 -17.38 12.93 -2.58
CA ALA A 550 -17.32 13.79 -1.40
C ALA A 550 -16.33 13.24 -0.34
N MET A 551 -16.24 11.92 -0.19
CA MET A 551 -15.23 11.28 0.66
C MET A 551 -13.82 11.52 0.12
N LEU A 552 -13.59 11.35 -1.18
CA LEU A 552 -12.28 11.60 -1.81
C LEU A 552 -11.85 13.07 -1.68
N GLU A 553 -12.78 14.00 -1.83
CA GLU A 553 -12.55 15.44 -1.66
C GLU A 553 -12.26 15.84 -0.21
N ALA A 554 -12.70 15.05 0.77
CA ALA A 554 -12.54 15.38 2.17
C ALA A 554 -11.09 15.26 2.68
N GLY A 555 -10.23 14.51 1.99
CA GLY A 555 -8.84 14.32 2.42
C GLY A 555 -8.74 13.75 3.83
N SER A 556 -7.91 14.33 4.69
CA SER A 556 -7.77 13.96 6.10
C SER A 556 -8.57 14.86 7.07
N THR A 557 -9.59 15.57 6.58
CA THR A 557 -10.43 16.44 7.43
C THR A 557 -11.35 15.68 8.39
N ARG A 558 -11.37 14.36 8.30
CA ARG A 558 -12.07 13.44 9.20
C ARG A 558 -11.18 12.23 9.47
N ASP A 559 -11.44 11.55 10.58
CA ASP A 559 -10.91 10.22 10.82
C ASP A 559 -11.45 9.18 9.81
N PRO A 560 -10.86 8.00 9.70
CA PRO A 560 -11.28 6.98 8.73
C PRO A 560 -12.75 6.59 8.82
N LEU A 561 -13.32 6.52 10.03
CA LEU A 561 -14.74 6.21 10.22
C LEU A 561 -15.63 7.34 9.71
N GLY A 562 -15.25 8.59 9.97
CA GLY A 562 -15.93 9.77 9.46
C GLY A 562 -15.87 9.87 7.94
N LEU A 563 -14.74 9.49 7.31
CA LEU A 563 -14.61 9.42 5.87
C LEU A 563 -15.51 8.33 5.28
N ALA A 564 -15.50 7.13 5.84
CA ALA A 564 -16.39 6.05 5.41
C ALA A 564 -17.87 6.43 5.53
N ALA A 565 -18.24 7.14 6.61
CA ALA A 565 -19.60 7.64 6.79
C ALA A 565 -20.03 8.66 5.73
N ILE A 566 -19.11 9.49 5.19
CA ILE A 566 -19.39 10.36 4.03
C ILE A 566 -19.76 9.49 2.81
N ALA A 567 -19.06 8.38 2.58
CA ALA A 567 -19.40 7.43 1.52
C ALA A 567 -20.69 6.64 1.79
N GLY A 568 -21.32 6.82 2.97
CA GLY A 568 -22.53 6.11 3.38
C GLY A 568 -22.28 4.69 3.89
N ILE A 569 -21.08 4.44 4.42
CA ILE A 569 -20.63 3.11 4.88
C ILE A 569 -20.21 3.22 6.35
N ASP A 570 -20.74 2.33 7.19
CA ASP A 570 -20.36 2.24 8.59
C ASP A 570 -19.31 1.12 8.79
N LEU A 571 -18.06 1.52 9.03
CA LEU A 571 -16.96 0.59 9.34
C LEU A 571 -16.85 0.31 10.85
N SER A 572 -17.61 0.98 11.70
CA SER A 572 -17.58 0.76 13.15
C SER A 572 -18.26 -0.55 13.55
N THR A 573 -19.18 -1.06 12.70
CA THR A 573 -19.90 -2.32 12.88
C THR A 573 -19.30 -3.45 12.03
N PRO A 574 -19.65 -4.73 12.29
CA PRO A 574 -19.21 -5.84 11.46
C PRO A 574 -19.86 -5.90 10.07
N ASP A 575 -20.98 -5.20 9.84
CA ASP A 575 -21.87 -5.40 8.71
C ASP A 575 -21.17 -5.20 7.34
N ALA A 576 -20.39 -4.11 7.20
CA ALA A 576 -19.68 -3.83 5.95
C ALA A 576 -18.68 -4.95 5.59
N LEU A 577 -17.97 -5.46 6.60
CA LEU A 577 -17.01 -6.55 6.42
C LEU A 577 -17.73 -7.88 6.12
N GLU A 578 -18.82 -8.18 6.83
CA GLU A 578 -19.60 -9.41 6.59
C GLU A 578 -20.23 -9.42 5.21
N HIS A 579 -20.78 -8.30 4.74
CA HIS A 579 -21.30 -8.16 3.38
C HIS A 579 -20.19 -8.30 2.32
N THR A 580 -18.98 -7.77 2.59
CA THR A 580 -17.84 -7.96 1.70
C THR A 580 -17.41 -9.42 1.61
N ILE A 581 -17.35 -10.13 2.73
CA ILE A 581 -17.03 -11.56 2.76
C ILE A 581 -18.12 -12.39 2.01
N ALA A 582 -19.39 -12.03 2.18
CA ALA A 582 -20.48 -12.66 1.45
C ALA A 582 -20.37 -12.41 -0.07
N TYR A 583 -19.98 -11.20 -0.48
CA TYR A 583 -19.73 -10.87 -1.88
C TYR A 583 -18.58 -11.70 -2.47
N ILE A 584 -17.45 -11.81 -1.77
CA ILE A 584 -16.32 -12.66 -2.19
C ILE A 584 -16.76 -14.13 -2.32
N SER A 585 -17.52 -14.62 -1.37
CA SER A 585 -18.04 -15.99 -1.41
C SER A 585 -18.95 -16.23 -2.61
N GLY A 586 -19.81 -15.25 -2.94
CA GLY A 586 -20.67 -15.29 -4.12
C GLY A 586 -19.89 -15.31 -5.44
N ILE A 587 -18.79 -14.55 -5.54
CA ILE A 587 -17.88 -14.60 -6.69
C ILE A 587 -17.29 -16.01 -6.84
N ILE A 588 -16.83 -16.62 -5.77
CA ILE A 588 -16.24 -17.97 -5.80
C ILE A 588 -17.29 -19.01 -6.20
N ASP A 589 -18.54 -18.87 -5.75
CA ASP A 589 -19.64 -19.73 -6.15
C ASP A 589 -19.94 -19.59 -7.65
N GLU A 590 -19.92 -18.38 -8.20
CA GLU A 590 -20.11 -18.14 -9.63
C GLU A 590 -18.93 -18.70 -10.45
N ILE A 591 -17.68 -18.55 -10.00
CA ILE A 591 -16.51 -19.16 -10.64
C ILE A 591 -16.68 -20.68 -10.72
N ALA A 592 -17.12 -21.31 -9.63
CA ALA A 592 -17.34 -22.76 -9.60
C ALA A 592 -18.43 -23.20 -10.59
N ALA A 593 -19.56 -22.49 -10.64
CA ALA A 593 -20.63 -22.76 -11.59
C ALA A 593 -20.19 -22.61 -13.06
N LEU A 594 -19.45 -21.53 -13.36
CA LEU A 594 -18.88 -21.32 -14.70
C LEU A 594 -17.85 -22.39 -15.07
N THR A 595 -17.06 -22.87 -14.11
CA THR A 595 -16.09 -23.94 -14.34
C THR A 595 -16.78 -25.29 -14.64
N GLU A 596 -17.84 -25.60 -13.91
CA GLU A 596 -18.67 -26.77 -14.21
C GLU A 596 -19.28 -26.69 -15.63
N GLU A 597 -19.80 -25.52 -15.98
CA GLU A 597 -20.44 -25.32 -17.29
C GLU A 597 -19.45 -25.37 -18.47
N ILE A 598 -18.24 -24.80 -18.30
CA ILE A 598 -17.23 -24.72 -19.38
C ILE A 598 -16.44 -26.02 -19.49
N ASP A 599 -15.99 -26.57 -18.37
CA ASP A 599 -15.00 -27.66 -18.34
C ASP A 599 -15.56 -28.98 -17.79
N GLY A 600 -16.81 -29.00 -17.28
CA GLY A 600 -17.41 -30.17 -16.64
C GLY A 600 -16.76 -30.56 -15.30
N ILE A 601 -16.05 -29.61 -14.66
CA ILE A 601 -15.34 -29.83 -13.39
C ILE A 601 -16.23 -29.39 -12.24
N THR A 602 -16.62 -30.33 -11.38
CA THR A 602 -17.41 -30.06 -10.16
C THR A 602 -16.54 -30.14 -8.91
N LEU A 603 -16.94 -29.41 -7.87
CA LEU A 603 -16.44 -29.57 -6.51
C LEU A 603 -17.48 -30.45 -5.77
N ASP A 604 -17.20 -31.74 -5.69
CA ASP A 604 -18.01 -32.68 -4.88
C ASP A 604 -17.70 -32.45 -3.38
#